data_e5ed8feccf98246e26d99e4704de16c4
#
_entry.id   e5ed8feccf98246e26d99e4704de16c4
#
_cell.length_a   1.000
_cell.length_b   1.000
_cell.length_c   1.000
_cell.angle_alpha   90.00
_cell.angle_beta   90.00
_cell.angle_gamma   90.00
#
_symmetry.space_group_name_H-M   'P 1'
#
loop_
_entity.id
_entity.type
_entity.pdbx_description
1 polymer ?
#
loop_
_entity_poly.entity_id
_entity_poly.type
_entity_poly.pdbx_seq_one_letter_code
_entity_poly.pdbx_strand_id
1 'polypeptide(L)'
;MLKQFYYIIFLSSVLSFSQTEDYTVKNLKINTENAHFGLMPFGDNKIIYTSYFIDKRGKVKRYEGNPVLTVFEADLSEERSIINVNPIQIDSKAQIAGITSAAISPDGKLIYITTHYTRKNMPKGDFKETNFHIKVGEFKAGLGWTNFKVLPFCNPKYSYAHPALSYDGKALYFTSNLRGGKETTKGGSDIFMVDIFGENEYSTPKNLGSKANSYSREMFPFMSAENILYFASNRPGGYGGFDIYKSKMNESGVFQKAVKLPKPLNSNKDDLSLIMNSDNTSGYFVSKRVGGKGDDDIYYFVKN
;
A
#
# COMPACT_ATOMS: atom_id res chain seq x y z
N MET A 1 60.42 -35.26 27.59
CA MET A 1 59.01 -35.72 27.48
C MET A 1 58.14 -34.55 27.11
N LEU A 2 57.81 -34.38 25.81
CA LEU A 2 56.90 -33.36 25.32
C LEU A 2 55.46 -33.92 25.40
N LYS A 3 54.60 -33.30 26.20
CA LYS A 3 53.16 -33.60 26.20
C LYS A 3 52.47 -32.78 25.06
N GLN A 4 51.97 -33.47 24.03
CA GLN A 4 51.13 -32.90 23.02
C GLN A 4 49.68 -32.77 23.56
N PHE A 5 49.15 -31.54 23.62
CA PHE A 5 47.76 -31.28 23.89
C PHE A 5 46.99 -31.28 22.57
N TYR A 6 46.08 -32.22 22.35
CA TYR A 6 45.12 -32.22 21.27
C TYR A 6 43.91 -31.38 21.67
N TYR A 7 43.71 -30.25 20.99
CA TYR A 7 42.44 -29.50 21.07
C TYR A 7 41.43 -30.11 20.11
N ILE A 8 40.38 -30.72 20.65
CA ILE A 8 39.24 -31.18 19.89
C ILE A 8 38.29 -29.98 19.76
N ILE A 9 38.22 -29.39 18.56
CA ILE A 9 37.24 -28.34 18.22
C ILE A 9 35.93 -29.05 17.88
N PHE A 10 34.95 -28.97 18.79
CA PHE A 10 33.55 -29.33 18.48
C PHE A 10 32.95 -28.24 17.59
N LEU A 11 32.83 -28.51 16.30
CA LEU A 11 32.01 -27.73 15.40
C LEU A 11 30.53 -28.11 15.64
N SER A 12 29.83 -27.38 16.48
CA SER A 12 28.38 -27.49 16.56
C SER A 12 27.77 -26.81 15.32
N SER A 13 27.39 -27.60 14.31
CA SER A 13 26.56 -27.13 13.22
C SER A 13 25.15 -26.79 13.77
N VAL A 14 24.88 -25.52 13.99
CA VAL A 14 23.53 -25.04 14.25
C VAL A 14 22.77 -25.18 12.93
N LEU A 15 22.02 -26.24 12.77
CA LEU A 15 21.00 -26.38 11.71
C LEU A 15 19.87 -25.36 12.01
N SER A 16 19.98 -24.19 11.40
CA SER A 16 18.86 -23.26 11.33
C SER A 16 17.77 -23.89 10.47
N PHE A 17 16.81 -24.54 11.08
CA PHE A 17 15.54 -24.86 10.41
C PHE A 17 14.87 -23.52 10.13
N SER A 18 14.91 -23.07 8.87
CA SER A 18 13.99 -22.05 8.38
C SER A 18 12.60 -22.66 8.48
N GLN A 19 11.82 -22.27 9.49
CA GLN A 19 10.39 -22.54 9.48
C GLN A 19 9.83 -21.90 8.21
N THR A 20 9.41 -22.71 7.25
CA THR A 20 8.65 -22.25 6.10
C THR A 20 7.31 -21.77 6.63
N GLU A 21 7.11 -20.44 6.63
CA GLU A 21 5.79 -19.88 6.95
C GLU A 21 4.78 -20.49 5.96
N ASP A 22 3.77 -21.17 6.47
CA ASP A 22 2.69 -21.75 5.68
C ASP A 22 1.44 -20.87 5.79
N TYR A 23 0.70 -20.75 4.69
CA TYR A 23 -0.47 -19.87 4.59
C TYR A 23 -1.61 -20.55 3.87
N THR A 24 -2.82 -20.38 4.40
CA THR A 24 -4.05 -20.68 3.69
C THR A 24 -4.61 -19.43 3.05
N VAL A 25 -5.01 -19.49 1.78
CA VAL A 25 -5.50 -18.35 0.99
C VAL A 25 -6.91 -18.64 0.46
N LYS A 26 -7.82 -17.66 0.61
CA LYS A 26 -9.23 -17.76 0.19
C LYS A 26 -9.62 -16.55 -0.67
N ASN A 27 -10.14 -16.79 -1.89
CA ASN A 27 -10.77 -15.74 -2.70
C ASN A 27 -12.05 -15.26 -2.04
N LEU A 28 -12.30 -13.96 -1.99
CA LEU A 28 -13.46 -13.40 -1.31
C LEU A 28 -14.67 -13.27 -2.23
N LYS A 29 -15.87 -13.41 -1.64
CA LYS A 29 -17.15 -13.34 -2.38
C LYS A 29 -17.40 -11.96 -2.99
N ILE A 30 -16.82 -10.91 -2.42
CA ILE A 30 -16.97 -9.51 -2.88
C ILE A 30 -16.39 -9.29 -4.29
N ASN A 31 -15.43 -10.08 -4.71
CA ASN A 31 -14.81 -9.95 -6.03
C ASN A 31 -15.82 -10.10 -7.16
N THR A 32 -15.68 -9.24 -8.16
CA THR A 32 -16.50 -9.22 -9.38
C THR A 32 -15.56 -9.27 -10.61
N GLU A 33 -16.08 -9.07 -11.80
CA GLU A 33 -15.27 -8.89 -13.02
C GLU A 33 -14.43 -7.60 -13.03
N ASN A 34 -14.68 -6.67 -12.08
CA ASN A 34 -13.94 -5.43 -11.97
C ASN A 34 -12.67 -5.61 -11.11
N ALA A 35 -11.71 -4.70 -11.28
CA ALA A 35 -10.52 -4.66 -10.44
C ALA A 35 -10.85 -4.15 -9.03
N HIS A 36 -10.26 -4.77 -7.99
CA HIS A 36 -10.35 -4.39 -6.59
C HIS A 36 -8.94 -4.33 -6.01
N PHE A 37 -8.42 -3.13 -5.69
CA PHE A 37 -7.04 -2.94 -5.29
C PHE A 37 -6.87 -1.80 -4.26
N GLY A 38 -5.64 -1.51 -3.83
CA GLY A 38 -5.33 -0.41 -2.92
C GLY A 38 -5.95 -0.59 -1.53
N LEU A 39 -5.87 -1.83 -1.01
CA LEU A 39 -6.35 -2.17 0.33
C LEU A 39 -5.63 -1.37 1.41
N MET A 40 -6.39 -0.81 2.37
CA MET A 40 -5.88 -0.23 3.60
C MET A 40 -6.84 -0.51 4.76
N PRO A 41 -6.34 -0.69 5.99
CA PRO A 41 -7.20 -0.79 7.16
C PRO A 41 -7.85 0.56 7.50
N PHE A 42 -9.03 0.50 8.10
CA PHE A 42 -9.72 1.65 8.68
C PHE A 42 -10.25 1.26 10.05
N GLY A 43 -9.43 1.45 11.08
CA GLY A 43 -9.69 0.89 12.41
C GLY A 43 -9.59 -0.64 12.41
N ASP A 44 -10.13 -1.28 13.47
CA ASP A 44 -9.96 -2.72 13.69
C ASP A 44 -10.89 -3.61 12.86
N ASN A 45 -12.06 -3.08 12.48
CA ASN A 45 -13.14 -3.85 11.87
C ASN A 45 -13.60 -3.30 10.52
N LYS A 46 -12.82 -2.42 9.92
CA LYS A 46 -13.12 -1.86 8.59
C LYS A 46 -11.90 -1.88 7.70
N ILE A 47 -12.15 -1.93 6.41
CA ILE A 47 -11.15 -1.72 5.38
C ILE A 47 -11.65 -0.72 4.36
N ILE A 48 -10.72 -0.10 3.66
CA ILE A 48 -11.00 0.62 2.42
C ILE A 48 -10.25 -0.03 1.26
N TYR A 49 -10.82 0.05 0.08
CA TYR A 49 -10.19 -0.41 -1.15
C TYR A 49 -10.70 0.39 -2.35
N THR A 50 -10.00 0.36 -3.45
CA THR A 50 -10.35 1.03 -4.69
C THR A 50 -10.98 0.04 -5.67
N SER A 51 -12.05 0.47 -6.35
CA SER A 51 -12.65 -0.24 -7.46
C SER A 51 -13.33 0.74 -8.43
N TYR A 52 -13.93 0.21 -9.49
CA TYR A 52 -14.69 1.01 -10.43
C TYR A 52 -15.98 1.53 -9.80
N PHE A 53 -16.30 2.78 -10.07
CA PHE A 53 -17.58 3.36 -9.66
C PHE A 53 -18.71 2.81 -10.55
N ILE A 54 -19.65 2.10 -9.93
CA ILE A 54 -20.84 1.56 -10.58
C ILE A 54 -21.99 2.54 -10.39
N ASP A 55 -22.63 2.95 -11.46
CA ASP A 55 -23.79 3.85 -11.41
C ASP A 55 -25.06 3.12 -10.94
N LYS A 56 -26.13 3.88 -10.69
CA LYS A 56 -27.44 3.34 -10.23
C LYS A 56 -28.07 2.31 -11.19
N ARG A 57 -27.57 2.21 -12.44
CA ARG A 57 -28.02 1.25 -13.45
C ARG A 57 -27.11 0.03 -13.55
N GLY A 58 -26.16 -0.13 -12.63
CA GLY A 58 -25.18 -1.23 -12.60
C GLY A 58 -24.08 -1.11 -13.65
N LYS A 59 -23.87 0.09 -14.25
CA LYS A 59 -22.84 0.28 -15.28
C LYS A 59 -21.62 0.99 -14.70
N VAL A 60 -20.42 0.57 -15.15
CA VAL A 60 -19.17 1.26 -14.84
C VAL A 60 -19.23 2.68 -15.38
N LYS A 61 -19.15 3.67 -14.47
CA LYS A 61 -19.05 5.08 -14.83
C LYS A 61 -17.74 5.34 -15.55
N ARG A 62 -17.80 6.04 -16.67
CA ARG A 62 -16.61 6.42 -17.46
C ARG A 62 -16.49 7.92 -17.60
N TYR A 63 -15.25 8.41 -17.62
CA TYR A 63 -14.89 9.78 -17.95
C TYR A 63 -13.83 9.76 -19.04
N GLU A 64 -14.08 10.42 -20.16
CA GLU A 64 -13.21 10.40 -21.36
C GLU A 64 -12.82 8.97 -21.79
N GLY A 65 -13.78 8.03 -21.73
CA GLY A 65 -13.56 6.60 -22.09
C GLY A 65 -12.96 5.73 -21.00
N ASN A 66 -12.34 6.31 -19.97
CA ASN A 66 -11.69 5.58 -18.89
C ASN A 66 -12.65 5.31 -17.71
N PRO A 67 -12.57 4.13 -17.05
CA PRO A 67 -13.34 3.87 -15.84
C PRO A 67 -13.03 4.88 -14.75
N VAL A 68 -14.06 5.38 -14.08
CA VAL A 68 -13.90 6.22 -12.89
C VAL A 68 -13.65 5.32 -11.70
N LEU A 69 -12.51 5.50 -11.06
CA LEU A 69 -12.12 4.82 -9.82
C LEU A 69 -12.65 5.59 -8.61
N THR A 70 -13.08 4.86 -7.60
CA THR A 70 -13.46 5.40 -6.30
C THR A 70 -13.05 4.47 -5.18
N VAL A 71 -12.98 4.98 -3.98
CA VAL A 71 -12.70 4.21 -2.77
C VAL A 71 -14.02 3.75 -2.16
N PHE A 72 -14.05 2.51 -1.74
CA PHE A 72 -15.13 1.90 -0.97
C PHE A 72 -14.64 1.69 0.46
N GLU A 73 -15.50 1.93 1.43
CA GLU A 73 -15.35 1.44 2.79
C GLU A 73 -16.23 0.21 2.99
N ALA A 74 -15.78 -0.70 3.82
CA ALA A 74 -16.48 -1.93 4.11
C ALA A 74 -16.20 -2.39 5.53
N ASP A 75 -17.18 -3.06 6.13
CA ASP A 75 -17.03 -3.71 7.42
C ASP A 75 -16.41 -5.11 7.26
N LEU A 76 -15.71 -5.57 8.29
CA LEU A 76 -15.23 -6.94 8.42
C LEU A 76 -16.16 -7.70 9.37
N SER A 77 -16.74 -8.82 8.92
CA SER A 77 -17.49 -9.72 9.79
C SER A 77 -16.57 -10.46 10.76
N GLU A 78 -17.13 -11.14 11.77
CA GLU A 78 -16.39 -12.02 12.68
C GLU A 78 -15.62 -13.13 11.91
N GLU A 79 -16.18 -13.61 10.81
CA GLU A 79 -15.57 -14.59 9.91
C GLU A 79 -14.57 -13.97 8.91
N ARG A 80 -14.20 -12.70 9.11
CA ARG A 80 -13.28 -11.94 8.23
C ARG A 80 -13.75 -11.81 6.77
N SER A 81 -15.06 -11.88 6.54
CA SER A 81 -15.65 -11.54 5.23
C SER A 81 -15.87 -10.04 5.13
N ILE A 82 -15.71 -9.50 3.91
CA ILE A 82 -15.99 -8.10 3.61
C ILE A 82 -17.49 -7.95 3.36
N ILE A 83 -18.14 -7.08 4.12
CA ILE A 83 -19.59 -6.84 4.11
C ILE A 83 -19.89 -5.33 4.15
N ASN A 84 -21.15 -4.94 3.96
CA ASN A 84 -21.63 -3.54 4.07
C ASN A 84 -20.81 -2.54 3.24
N VAL A 85 -20.55 -2.90 2.00
CA VAL A 85 -19.70 -2.12 1.09
C VAL A 85 -20.42 -0.87 0.60
N ASN A 86 -19.82 0.28 0.84
CA ASN A 86 -20.33 1.57 0.37
C ASN A 86 -19.19 2.43 -0.21
N PRO A 87 -19.44 3.20 -1.28
CA PRO A 87 -18.47 4.21 -1.70
C PRO A 87 -18.31 5.25 -0.59
N ILE A 88 -17.08 5.70 -0.32
CA ILE A 88 -16.84 6.78 0.64
C ILE A 88 -17.60 8.04 0.20
N GLN A 89 -18.18 8.75 1.16
CA GLN A 89 -18.87 9.99 0.88
C GLN A 89 -17.86 11.13 0.73
N ILE A 90 -17.82 11.75 -0.44
CA ILE A 90 -17.00 12.93 -0.73
C ILE A 90 -17.92 14.12 -0.99
N ASP A 91 -17.60 15.26 -0.40
CA ASP A 91 -18.29 16.52 -0.66
C ASP A 91 -18.25 16.84 -2.17
N SER A 92 -19.41 17.04 -2.77
CA SER A 92 -19.55 17.36 -4.19
C SER A 92 -18.76 18.60 -4.65
N LYS A 93 -18.44 19.51 -3.73
CA LYS A 93 -17.62 20.70 -3.98
C LYS A 93 -16.11 20.41 -4.04
N ALA A 94 -15.66 19.23 -3.60
CA ALA A 94 -14.25 18.88 -3.53
C ALA A 94 -13.57 18.70 -4.91
N GLN A 95 -14.34 18.51 -5.99
CA GLN A 95 -13.88 18.39 -7.38
C GLN A 95 -12.78 17.32 -7.56
N ILE A 96 -12.99 16.15 -6.96
CA ILE A 96 -12.09 15.00 -7.11
C ILE A 96 -12.44 14.24 -8.39
N ALA A 97 -11.48 14.07 -9.30
CA ALA A 97 -11.70 13.46 -10.62
C ALA A 97 -11.70 11.93 -10.59
N GLY A 98 -11.23 11.32 -9.52
CA GLY A 98 -11.11 9.88 -9.32
C GLY A 98 -10.07 9.62 -8.24
N ILE A 99 -10.18 8.48 -7.56
CA ILE A 99 -9.27 8.12 -6.48
C ILE A 99 -8.71 6.74 -6.78
N THR A 100 -7.39 6.64 -6.92
CA THR A 100 -6.71 5.38 -7.25
C THR A 100 -6.20 4.63 -6.02
N SER A 101 -6.08 5.29 -4.88
CA SER A 101 -5.78 4.69 -3.57
C SER A 101 -6.03 5.71 -2.47
N ALA A 102 -6.23 5.22 -1.25
CA ALA A 102 -6.42 6.08 -0.08
C ALA A 102 -5.88 5.42 1.19
N ALA A 103 -5.63 6.25 2.21
CA ALA A 103 -5.38 5.83 3.59
C ALA A 103 -6.10 6.79 4.53
N ILE A 104 -6.69 6.28 5.61
CA ILE A 104 -7.37 7.09 6.63
C ILE A 104 -6.49 7.11 7.89
N SER A 105 -6.41 8.28 8.55
CA SER A 105 -5.67 8.41 9.81
C SER A 105 -6.26 7.51 10.90
N PRO A 106 -5.45 7.02 11.86
CA PRO A 106 -5.93 6.13 12.92
C PRO A 106 -7.09 6.72 13.75
N ASP A 107 -7.16 8.04 13.88
CA ASP A 107 -8.25 8.74 14.58
C ASP A 107 -9.50 8.98 13.69
N GLY A 108 -9.47 8.55 12.43
CA GLY A 108 -10.58 8.68 11.48
C GLY A 108 -10.87 10.09 10.99
N LYS A 109 -10.01 11.07 11.27
CA LYS A 109 -10.30 12.48 10.95
C LYS A 109 -9.74 12.93 9.61
N LEU A 110 -8.65 12.33 9.15
CA LEU A 110 -7.98 12.69 7.90
C LEU A 110 -8.00 11.52 6.91
N ILE A 111 -8.14 11.84 5.64
CA ILE A 111 -7.97 10.91 4.53
C ILE A 111 -6.89 11.42 3.59
N TYR A 112 -5.96 10.54 3.22
CA TYR A 112 -4.97 10.78 2.18
C TYR A 112 -5.40 10.05 0.92
N ILE A 113 -5.56 10.75 -0.19
CA ILE A 113 -6.01 10.15 -1.46
C ILE A 113 -5.02 10.40 -2.58
N THR A 114 -4.83 9.40 -3.43
CA THR A 114 -4.13 9.56 -4.71
C THR A 114 -5.12 9.93 -5.80
N THR A 115 -4.85 11.03 -6.51
CA THR A 115 -5.71 11.51 -7.59
C THR A 115 -4.87 12.24 -8.65
N HIS A 116 -5.49 12.55 -9.78
CA HIS A 116 -4.91 13.38 -10.83
C HIS A 116 -5.25 14.86 -10.65
N TYR A 117 -4.44 15.74 -11.27
CA TYR A 117 -4.83 17.14 -11.43
C TYR A 117 -6.04 17.23 -12.36
N THR A 118 -7.00 18.10 -12.01
CA THR A 118 -8.12 18.43 -12.88
C THR A 118 -7.77 19.68 -13.70
N ARG A 119 -8.45 19.88 -14.83
CA ARG A 119 -8.29 21.12 -15.64
C ARG A 119 -8.48 22.40 -14.83
N LYS A 120 -9.31 22.38 -13.78
CA LYS A 120 -9.54 23.53 -12.89
C LYS A 120 -8.45 23.73 -11.85
N ASN A 121 -7.70 22.69 -11.52
CA ASN A 121 -6.67 22.68 -10.46
C ASN A 121 -5.28 22.39 -11.02
N MET A 122 -5.04 22.75 -12.27
CA MET A 122 -3.72 22.57 -12.88
C MET A 122 -2.69 23.47 -12.20
N PRO A 123 -1.54 22.93 -11.77
CA PRO A 123 -0.44 23.74 -11.24
C PRO A 123 0.17 24.61 -12.34
N LYS A 124 0.70 25.74 -11.95
CA LYS A 124 1.53 26.56 -12.87
C LYS A 124 2.92 25.91 -13.03
N GLY A 125 3.45 25.96 -14.26
CA GLY A 125 4.80 25.50 -14.56
C GLY A 125 4.83 24.13 -15.25
N ASP A 126 6.01 23.50 -15.19
CA ASP A 126 6.27 22.23 -15.87
C ASP A 126 5.67 21.04 -15.07
N PHE A 127 4.62 20.43 -15.62
CA PHE A 127 3.95 19.25 -15.04
C PHE A 127 3.51 18.31 -16.16
N LYS A 128 3.19 17.07 -15.75
CA LYS A 128 2.56 16.08 -16.65
C LYS A 128 1.14 15.81 -16.18
N GLU A 129 0.15 15.97 -17.07
CA GLU A 129 -1.27 15.72 -16.77
C GLU A 129 -1.53 14.30 -16.23
N THR A 130 -0.69 13.33 -16.62
CA THR A 130 -0.77 11.94 -16.19
C THR A 130 -0.17 11.68 -14.81
N ASN A 131 0.51 12.68 -14.20
CA ASN A 131 1.11 12.51 -12.88
C ASN A 131 0.05 12.49 -11.78
N PHE A 132 0.27 11.60 -10.82
CA PHE A 132 -0.52 11.51 -9.59
C PHE A 132 0.03 12.47 -8.53
N HIS A 133 -0.86 12.92 -7.67
CA HIS A 133 -0.48 13.60 -6.44
C HIS A 133 -1.33 13.13 -5.28
N ILE A 134 -0.84 13.32 -4.06
CA ILE A 134 -1.57 13.00 -2.85
C ILE A 134 -2.23 14.27 -2.32
N LYS A 135 -3.52 14.15 -2.00
CA LYS A 135 -4.27 15.17 -1.25
C LYS A 135 -4.61 14.64 0.14
N VAL A 136 -4.64 15.54 1.10
CA VAL A 136 -5.24 15.30 2.42
C VAL A 136 -6.57 16.02 2.49
N GLY A 137 -7.60 15.33 3.00
CA GLY A 137 -8.93 15.87 3.30
C GLY A 137 -9.33 15.55 4.73
N GLU A 138 -10.31 16.27 5.25
CA GLU A 138 -10.88 16.08 6.59
C GLU A 138 -12.30 15.53 6.52
N PHE A 139 -12.70 14.76 7.53
CA PHE A 139 -14.06 14.27 7.66
C PHE A 139 -14.95 15.31 8.35
N LYS A 140 -16.11 15.62 7.73
CA LYS A 140 -17.17 16.46 8.35
C LYS A 140 -18.50 15.74 8.33
N ALA A 141 -19.11 15.61 9.50
CA ALA A 141 -20.43 15.00 9.61
C ALA A 141 -21.44 15.69 8.69
N GLY A 142 -22.23 14.91 7.97
CA GLY A 142 -23.21 15.39 7.01
C GLY A 142 -22.67 15.76 5.61
N LEU A 143 -21.35 15.98 5.47
CA LEU A 143 -20.71 16.27 4.19
C LEU A 143 -19.83 15.11 3.68
N GLY A 144 -19.28 14.30 4.61
CA GLY A 144 -18.25 13.32 4.31
C GLY A 144 -16.87 13.96 4.25
N TRP A 145 -15.99 13.42 3.37
CA TRP A 145 -14.64 13.92 3.18
C TRP A 145 -14.62 15.21 2.35
N THR A 146 -13.99 16.25 2.88
CA THR A 146 -13.99 17.60 2.32
C THR A 146 -12.66 18.32 2.53
N ASN A 147 -12.54 19.59 2.12
CA ASN A 147 -11.38 20.48 2.30
C ASN A 147 -10.03 19.89 1.81
N PHE A 148 -10.07 19.18 0.70
CA PHE A 148 -8.89 18.54 0.13
C PHE A 148 -7.82 19.54 -0.29
N LYS A 149 -6.59 19.36 0.22
CA LYS A 149 -5.39 20.13 -0.13
C LYS A 149 -4.33 19.19 -0.68
N VAL A 150 -3.60 19.61 -1.73
CA VAL A 150 -2.42 18.88 -2.22
C VAL A 150 -1.33 18.95 -1.15
N LEU A 151 -0.65 17.82 -0.87
CA LEU A 151 0.44 17.82 0.08
C LEU A 151 1.59 18.71 -0.37
N PRO A 152 2.17 19.53 0.53
CA PRO A 152 3.09 20.60 0.16
C PRO A 152 4.39 20.11 -0.51
N PHE A 153 4.78 18.86 -0.28
CA PHE A 153 5.95 18.24 -0.89
C PHE A 153 5.71 17.64 -2.28
N CYS A 154 4.46 17.57 -2.76
CA CYS A 154 4.13 17.03 -4.07
C CYS A 154 4.57 18.01 -5.18
N ASN A 155 5.63 17.65 -5.89
CA ASN A 155 6.09 18.40 -7.07
C ASN A 155 5.36 17.87 -8.32
N PRO A 156 4.66 18.72 -9.10
CA PRO A 156 3.86 18.29 -10.24
C PRO A 156 4.64 17.65 -11.41
N LYS A 157 5.97 17.76 -11.41
CA LYS A 157 6.84 17.04 -12.37
C LYS A 157 6.88 15.53 -12.15
N TYR A 158 6.49 15.06 -10.95
CA TYR A 158 6.60 13.68 -10.52
C TYR A 158 5.26 13.15 -10.03
N SER A 159 5.14 11.83 -9.99
CA SER A 159 3.99 11.14 -9.40
C SER A 159 4.23 10.81 -7.93
N TYR A 160 3.16 10.95 -7.14
CA TYR A 160 3.08 10.55 -5.73
C TYR A 160 1.78 9.78 -5.55
N ALA A 161 1.88 8.53 -5.10
CA ALA A 161 0.75 7.61 -5.05
C ALA A 161 0.82 6.64 -3.88
N HIS A 162 -0.25 5.88 -3.67
CA HIS A 162 -0.35 4.79 -2.69
C HIS A 162 0.02 5.24 -1.27
N PRO A 163 -0.69 6.22 -0.68
CA PRO A 163 -0.45 6.65 0.68
C PRO A 163 -0.72 5.52 1.67
N ALA A 164 0.13 5.40 2.68
CA ALA A 164 -0.03 4.49 3.81
C ALA A 164 0.52 5.14 5.08
N LEU A 165 -0.23 5.12 6.17
CA LEU A 165 0.20 5.70 7.44
C LEU A 165 0.95 4.67 8.28
N SER A 166 1.87 5.15 9.13
CA SER A 166 2.34 4.36 10.27
C SER A 166 1.18 4.08 11.23
N TYR A 167 1.30 3.02 12.03
CA TYR A 167 0.26 2.63 12.98
C TYR A 167 -0.12 3.76 13.96
N ASP A 168 0.85 4.58 14.35
CA ASP A 168 0.65 5.73 15.24
C ASP A 168 0.22 7.02 14.49
N GLY A 169 0.11 6.97 13.17
CA GLY A 169 -0.29 8.10 12.33
C GLY A 169 0.75 9.20 12.18
N LYS A 170 1.99 9.01 12.67
CA LYS A 170 3.04 10.06 12.68
C LYS A 170 3.93 10.06 11.44
N ALA A 171 3.85 9.04 10.59
CA ALA A 171 4.56 8.98 9.34
C ALA A 171 3.63 8.60 8.19
N LEU A 172 3.87 9.19 7.03
CA LEU A 172 3.19 8.85 5.77
C LEU A 172 4.20 8.22 4.81
N TYR A 173 3.95 6.97 4.44
CA TYR A 173 4.65 6.24 3.39
C TYR A 173 3.90 6.40 2.07
N PHE A 174 4.63 6.47 0.97
CA PHE A 174 4.04 6.59 -0.36
C PHE A 174 5.00 6.14 -1.45
N THR A 175 4.47 5.87 -2.62
CA THR A 175 5.23 5.56 -3.84
C THR A 175 5.48 6.84 -4.62
N SER A 176 6.71 7.04 -5.13
CA SER A 176 7.02 8.16 -6.03
C SER A 176 8.10 7.82 -7.04
N ASN A 177 8.08 8.51 -8.18
CA ASN A 177 9.16 8.55 -9.16
C ASN A 177 9.98 9.86 -9.06
N LEU A 178 10.02 10.48 -7.88
CA LEU A 178 10.75 11.69 -7.58
C LEU A 178 12.23 11.58 -8.02
N ARG A 179 12.71 12.58 -8.74
CA ARG A 179 14.10 12.67 -9.22
C ARG A 179 14.77 13.93 -8.70
N GLY A 180 16.07 13.82 -8.45
CA GLY A 180 16.92 14.92 -8.03
C GLY A 180 17.36 14.84 -6.57
N GLY A 181 18.56 15.36 -6.30
CA GLY A 181 19.15 15.37 -4.96
C GLY A 181 19.52 13.99 -4.41
N LYS A 182 19.68 13.91 -3.10
CA LYS A 182 20.03 12.67 -2.38
C LYS A 182 18.90 11.67 -2.34
N GLU A 183 17.65 12.15 -2.36
CA GLU A 183 16.44 11.35 -2.20
C GLU A 183 15.81 10.94 -3.55
N THR A 184 16.65 10.77 -4.57
CA THR A 184 16.19 10.38 -5.91
C THR A 184 15.74 8.92 -5.97
N THR A 185 14.68 8.67 -6.73
CA THR A 185 14.22 7.32 -7.08
C THR A 185 15.30 6.57 -7.85
N LYS A 186 15.55 5.32 -7.49
CA LYS A 186 16.54 4.46 -8.15
C LYS A 186 15.97 3.74 -9.36
N GLY A 187 14.77 3.20 -9.23
CA GLY A 187 14.07 2.45 -10.27
C GLY A 187 13.04 3.25 -11.05
N GLY A 188 11.93 2.62 -11.38
CA GLY A 188 10.78 3.26 -12.01
C GLY A 188 9.94 4.03 -11.00
N SER A 189 9.80 3.49 -9.77
CA SER A 189 9.19 4.12 -8.60
C SER A 189 9.78 3.50 -7.33
N ASP A 190 9.94 4.30 -6.28
CA ASP A 190 10.45 3.90 -4.97
C ASP A 190 9.44 4.25 -3.88
N ILE A 191 9.57 3.62 -2.71
CA ILE A 191 8.84 4.01 -1.50
C ILE A 191 9.62 5.08 -0.76
N PHE A 192 8.91 6.14 -0.43
CA PHE A 192 9.35 7.28 0.35
C PHE A 192 8.56 7.36 1.65
N MET A 193 9.05 8.15 2.59
CA MET A 193 8.34 8.55 3.79
C MET A 193 8.50 10.04 4.07
N VAL A 194 7.54 10.60 4.79
CA VAL A 194 7.63 11.88 5.49
C VAL A 194 7.13 11.71 6.92
N ASP A 195 7.71 12.46 7.85
CA ASP A 195 7.17 12.63 9.19
C ASP A 195 6.01 13.64 9.14
N ILE A 196 4.98 13.44 9.95
CA ILE A 196 3.83 14.32 10.11
C ILE A 196 3.97 15.05 11.43
N PHE A 197 4.14 16.36 11.39
CA PHE A 197 4.32 17.19 12.59
C PHE A 197 3.03 17.84 13.09
N GLY A 198 2.04 17.97 12.19
CA GLY A 198 0.76 18.59 12.50
C GLY A 198 -0.11 18.77 11.26
N GLU A 199 -1.12 19.63 11.36
CA GLU A 199 -2.02 19.88 10.25
C GLU A 199 -1.27 20.49 9.05
N ASN A 200 -1.19 19.71 7.95
CA ASN A 200 -0.49 20.07 6.71
C ASN A 200 1.00 20.41 6.87
N GLU A 201 1.64 19.87 7.93
CA GLU A 201 3.06 20.08 8.23
C GLU A 201 3.82 18.75 8.17
N TYR A 202 4.77 18.65 7.23
CA TYR A 202 5.49 17.42 6.90
C TYR A 202 6.99 17.67 6.78
N SER A 203 7.79 16.64 7.06
CA SER A 203 9.21 16.66 6.69
C SER A 203 9.38 16.63 5.17
N THR A 204 10.62 16.85 4.70
CA THR A 204 10.97 16.57 3.29
C THR A 204 10.88 15.06 3.03
N PRO A 205 10.41 14.65 1.82
CA PRO A 205 10.40 13.23 1.44
C PRO A 205 11.78 12.58 1.56
N LYS A 206 11.82 11.43 2.23
CA LYS A 206 13.00 10.60 2.40
C LYS A 206 12.82 9.27 1.69
N ASN A 207 13.72 8.93 0.78
CA ASN A 207 13.75 7.62 0.12
C ASN A 207 14.15 6.53 1.13
N LEU A 208 13.44 5.40 1.19
CA LEU A 208 13.73 4.31 2.15
C LEU A 208 15.05 3.58 1.85
N GLY A 209 15.69 3.88 0.73
CA GLY A 209 17.01 3.34 0.38
C GLY A 209 16.98 1.89 -0.12
N SER A 210 18.17 1.36 -0.41
CA SER A 210 18.34 0.07 -1.09
C SER A 210 17.97 -1.17 -0.26
N LYS A 211 17.64 -1.01 1.00
CA LYS A 211 17.14 -2.12 1.82
C LYS A 211 15.68 -2.45 1.50
N ALA A 212 14.87 -1.43 1.29
CA ALA A 212 13.48 -1.56 0.84
C ALA A 212 13.36 -1.45 -0.69
N ASN A 213 13.86 -0.37 -1.29
CA ASN A 213 13.76 -0.06 -2.71
C ASN A 213 14.81 -0.80 -3.58
N SER A 214 14.52 -0.92 -4.88
CA SER A 214 15.37 -1.59 -5.87
C SER A 214 15.54 -0.73 -7.13
N TYR A 215 16.13 -1.28 -8.19
CA TYR A 215 16.16 -0.65 -9.52
C TYR A 215 14.89 -0.93 -10.36
N SER A 216 13.87 -1.50 -9.75
CA SER A 216 12.60 -1.83 -10.39
C SER A 216 11.49 -0.85 -10.00
N ARG A 217 10.31 -1.33 -9.65
CA ARG A 217 9.20 -0.53 -9.16
C ARG A 217 8.73 -1.08 -7.82
N GLU A 218 8.60 -0.22 -6.83
CA GLU A 218 8.00 -0.49 -5.54
C GLU A 218 6.67 0.27 -5.43
N MET A 219 5.62 -0.42 -5.00
CA MET A 219 4.25 0.11 -4.97
C MET A 219 3.47 -0.41 -3.76
N PHE A 220 2.38 0.26 -3.42
CA PHE A 220 1.42 -0.16 -2.39
C PHE A 220 2.08 -0.48 -1.05
N PRO A 221 2.79 0.47 -0.40
CA PRO A 221 3.31 0.26 0.94
C PRO A 221 2.19 0.08 1.94
N PHE A 222 2.43 -0.77 2.94
CA PHE A 222 1.63 -0.90 4.16
C PHE A 222 2.57 -1.10 5.35
N MET A 223 2.41 -0.32 6.41
CA MET A 223 3.19 -0.43 7.64
C MET A 223 2.36 -1.09 8.73
N SER A 224 2.80 -2.25 9.22
CA SER A 224 2.13 -2.93 10.33
C SER A 224 2.48 -2.31 11.68
N ALA A 225 1.70 -2.65 12.73
CA ALA A 225 1.95 -2.25 14.11
C ALA A 225 3.32 -2.71 14.65
N GLU A 226 3.88 -3.78 14.08
CA GLU A 226 5.21 -4.32 14.43
C GLU A 226 6.36 -3.68 13.66
N ASN A 227 6.14 -2.55 13.00
CA ASN A 227 7.10 -1.85 12.17
C ASN A 227 7.64 -2.73 11.02
N ILE A 228 6.76 -3.54 10.41
CA ILE A 228 7.07 -4.30 9.20
C ILE A 228 6.40 -3.58 8.03
N LEU A 229 7.22 -3.12 7.09
CA LEU A 229 6.77 -2.58 5.81
C LEU A 229 6.50 -3.73 4.85
N TYR A 230 5.27 -3.85 4.37
CA TYR A 230 4.87 -4.71 3.25
C TYR A 230 4.70 -3.85 2.01
N PHE A 231 5.08 -4.36 0.85
CA PHE A 231 4.97 -3.63 -0.42
C PHE A 231 5.09 -4.58 -1.61
N ALA A 232 4.57 -4.17 -2.75
CA ALA A 232 4.73 -4.89 -4.01
C ALA A 232 5.98 -4.40 -4.75
N SER A 233 6.70 -5.33 -5.37
CA SER A 233 7.87 -5.01 -6.21
C SER A 233 7.99 -5.98 -7.39
N ASN A 234 8.33 -5.46 -8.58
CA ASN A 234 8.64 -6.26 -9.75
C ASN A 234 10.16 -6.46 -9.96
N ARG A 235 10.92 -6.47 -8.84
CA ARG A 235 12.36 -6.74 -8.86
C ARG A 235 12.68 -8.16 -9.34
N PRO A 236 13.85 -8.39 -9.96
CA PRO A 236 14.28 -9.72 -10.38
C PRO A 236 14.27 -10.74 -9.23
N GLY A 237 13.94 -12.00 -9.57
CA GLY A 237 13.87 -13.11 -8.61
C GLY A 237 12.50 -13.24 -7.92
N GLY A 238 11.47 -12.55 -8.41
CA GLY A 238 10.07 -12.77 -8.07
C GLY A 238 9.53 -14.13 -8.55
N TYR A 239 8.25 -14.38 -8.29
CA TYR A 239 7.52 -15.52 -8.84
C TYR A 239 6.67 -15.12 -10.04
N GLY A 240 6.22 -13.84 -10.08
CA GLY A 240 5.35 -13.28 -11.10
C GLY A 240 5.82 -11.93 -11.64
N GLY A 241 4.89 -11.05 -11.93
CA GLY A 241 5.15 -9.67 -12.31
C GLY A 241 5.51 -8.83 -11.08
N PHE A 242 4.51 -8.43 -10.30
CA PHE A 242 4.72 -7.88 -8.96
C PHE A 242 4.56 -8.99 -7.92
N ASP A 243 5.48 -9.02 -6.96
CA ASP A 243 5.43 -9.88 -5.79
C ASP A 243 5.42 -9.03 -4.51
N ILE A 244 4.82 -9.54 -3.45
CA ILE A 244 4.80 -8.90 -2.13
C ILE A 244 6.10 -9.22 -1.40
N TYR A 245 6.72 -8.16 -0.89
CA TYR A 245 7.93 -8.19 -0.05
C TYR A 245 7.62 -7.63 1.33
N LYS A 246 8.41 -8.02 2.33
CA LYS A 246 8.41 -7.41 3.66
C LYS A 246 9.81 -6.94 4.05
N SER A 247 9.88 -5.81 4.79
CA SER A 247 11.11 -5.29 5.36
C SER A 247 10.84 -4.79 6.78
N LYS A 248 11.51 -5.36 7.77
CA LYS A 248 11.35 -4.95 9.18
C LYS A 248 12.19 -3.71 9.45
N MET A 249 11.62 -2.74 10.12
CA MET A 249 12.33 -1.59 10.66
C MET A 249 12.87 -1.94 12.06
N ASN A 250 14.13 -1.66 12.32
CA ASN A 250 14.73 -1.83 13.65
C ASN A 250 14.42 -0.64 14.57
N GLU A 251 14.80 -0.73 15.85
CA GLU A 251 14.59 0.31 16.85
C GLU A 251 15.24 1.66 16.51
N SER A 252 16.27 1.65 15.67
CA SER A 252 16.93 2.88 15.16
C SER A 252 16.25 3.48 13.93
N GLY A 253 15.07 2.98 13.52
CA GLY A 253 14.35 3.46 12.34
C GLY A 253 14.94 3.03 10.99
N VAL A 254 15.83 2.02 10.98
CA VAL A 254 16.50 1.54 9.77
C VAL A 254 15.85 0.25 9.28
N PHE A 255 15.46 0.22 8.01
CA PHE A 255 14.90 -0.95 7.37
C PHE A 255 15.96 -2.04 7.14
N GLN A 256 15.57 -3.29 7.38
CA GLN A 256 16.35 -4.47 7.01
C GLN A 256 16.18 -4.77 5.51
N LYS A 257 17.04 -5.63 4.95
CA LYS A 257 16.90 -6.06 3.56
C LYS A 257 15.53 -6.71 3.33
N ALA A 258 14.82 -6.22 2.32
CA ALA A 258 13.51 -6.75 1.96
C ALA A 258 13.57 -8.23 1.57
N VAL A 259 12.61 -9.00 2.06
CA VAL A 259 12.45 -10.43 1.83
C VAL A 259 11.12 -10.67 1.12
N LYS A 260 11.15 -11.46 0.06
CA LYS A 260 9.96 -11.89 -0.67
C LYS A 260 9.09 -12.81 0.20
N LEU A 261 7.78 -12.60 0.21
CA LEU A 261 6.86 -13.53 0.86
C LEU A 261 6.78 -14.84 0.07
N PRO A 262 6.56 -15.99 0.76
CA PRO A 262 6.47 -17.28 0.09
C PRO A 262 5.14 -17.45 -0.67
N LYS A 263 5.06 -18.52 -1.45
CA LYS A 263 3.78 -19.05 -1.91
C LYS A 263 3.01 -19.61 -0.69
N PRO A 264 1.67 -19.54 -0.66
CA PRO A 264 0.77 -19.09 -1.74
C PRO A 264 0.46 -17.58 -1.69
N LEU A 265 1.08 -16.76 -0.82
CA LEU A 265 0.84 -15.31 -0.80
C LEU A 265 1.26 -14.69 -2.13
N ASN A 266 2.45 -15.01 -2.63
CA ASN A 266 2.85 -14.67 -3.97
C ASN A 266 2.51 -15.80 -4.96
N SER A 267 2.18 -15.44 -6.19
CA SER A 267 1.79 -16.33 -7.29
C SER A 267 2.71 -16.14 -8.52
N ASN A 268 2.34 -16.68 -9.66
CA ASN A 268 3.02 -16.42 -10.94
C ASN A 268 2.40 -15.24 -11.72
N LYS A 269 1.58 -14.43 -11.05
CA LYS A 269 0.95 -13.21 -11.57
C LYS A 269 1.30 -12.02 -10.68
N ASP A 270 0.64 -10.87 -10.87
CA ASP A 270 0.80 -9.73 -9.99
C ASP A 270 0.11 -10.00 -8.65
N ASP A 271 0.83 -9.78 -7.57
CA ASP A 271 0.35 -9.83 -6.19
C ASP A 271 0.66 -8.48 -5.52
N LEU A 272 -0.36 -7.80 -4.99
CA LEU A 272 -0.32 -6.38 -4.62
C LEU A 272 -1.00 -6.13 -3.26
N SER A 273 -0.84 -4.92 -2.72
CA SER A 273 -1.66 -4.33 -1.64
C SER A 273 -1.93 -5.26 -0.45
N LEU A 274 -0.89 -5.84 0.17
CA LEU A 274 -1.08 -6.65 1.36
C LEU A 274 -1.30 -5.76 2.58
N ILE A 275 -2.30 -6.11 3.41
CA ILE A 275 -2.51 -5.58 4.76
C ILE A 275 -2.57 -6.73 5.77
N MET A 276 -2.03 -6.50 6.98
CA MET A 276 -2.11 -7.43 8.12
C MET A 276 -3.21 -6.98 9.07
N ASN A 277 -3.94 -7.94 9.63
CA ASN A 277 -4.83 -7.69 10.74
C ASN A 277 -4.02 -7.48 12.03
N SER A 278 -4.65 -6.93 13.07
CA SER A 278 -4.03 -6.68 14.39
C SER A 278 -3.53 -7.95 15.09
N ASP A 279 -4.02 -9.12 14.69
CA ASP A 279 -3.57 -10.43 15.20
C ASP A 279 -2.19 -10.87 14.63
N ASN A 280 -1.68 -10.19 13.58
CA ASN A 280 -0.45 -10.49 12.84
C ASN A 280 -0.37 -11.94 12.29
N THR A 281 -1.48 -12.68 12.30
CA THR A 281 -1.58 -14.04 11.79
C THR A 281 -2.45 -14.14 10.56
N SER A 282 -3.23 -13.10 10.25
CA SER A 282 -4.13 -13.06 9.12
C SER A 282 -4.13 -11.68 8.45
N GLY A 283 -4.74 -11.61 7.27
CA GLY A 283 -4.82 -10.36 6.53
C GLY A 283 -5.46 -10.51 5.16
N TYR A 284 -5.28 -9.48 4.36
CA TYR A 284 -5.83 -9.42 3.00
C TYR A 284 -4.75 -9.00 2.03
N PHE A 285 -4.87 -9.44 0.81
CA PHE A 285 -4.01 -8.97 -0.29
C PHE A 285 -4.77 -9.03 -1.62
N VAL A 286 -4.20 -8.43 -2.63
CA VAL A 286 -4.76 -8.36 -3.98
C VAL A 286 -3.91 -9.19 -4.94
N SER A 287 -4.55 -9.93 -5.85
CA SER A 287 -3.84 -10.78 -6.81
C SER A 287 -4.59 -10.93 -8.12
N LYS A 288 -3.82 -10.99 -9.22
CA LYS A 288 -4.28 -11.38 -10.56
C LYS A 288 -4.14 -12.88 -10.84
N ARG A 289 -4.01 -13.70 -9.81
CA ARG A 289 -3.81 -15.15 -9.96
C ARG A 289 -4.94 -15.83 -10.71
N VAL A 290 -4.62 -16.94 -11.35
CA VAL A 290 -5.60 -17.79 -12.03
C VAL A 290 -6.63 -18.32 -11.01
N GLY A 291 -7.91 -18.33 -11.41
CA GLY A 291 -9.02 -18.72 -10.55
C GLY A 291 -9.68 -17.58 -9.81
N GLY A 292 -9.25 -16.34 -10.04
CA GLY A 292 -9.95 -15.12 -9.65
C GLY A 292 -11.22 -14.89 -10.48
N LYS A 293 -11.95 -13.82 -10.16
CA LYS A 293 -13.17 -13.42 -10.89
C LYS A 293 -12.93 -12.24 -11.84
N GLY A 294 -12.03 -11.33 -11.46
CA GLY A 294 -11.72 -10.11 -12.19
C GLY A 294 -10.26 -9.99 -12.59
N ASP A 295 -9.85 -8.74 -12.83
CA ASP A 295 -8.45 -8.41 -13.13
C ASP A 295 -7.61 -8.45 -11.83
N ASP A 296 -8.04 -7.71 -10.82
CA ASP A 296 -7.45 -7.70 -9.47
C ASP A 296 -8.52 -8.15 -8.46
N ASP A 297 -8.27 -9.24 -7.77
CA ASP A 297 -9.15 -9.83 -6.78
C ASP A 297 -8.58 -9.73 -5.36
N ILE A 298 -9.45 -9.52 -4.37
CA ILE A 298 -9.09 -9.52 -2.94
C ILE A 298 -9.14 -10.94 -2.41
N TYR A 299 -8.05 -11.33 -1.74
CA TYR A 299 -7.91 -12.61 -1.04
C TYR A 299 -7.72 -12.38 0.46
N TYR A 300 -8.30 -13.25 1.27
CA TYR A 300 -8.01 -13.37 2.69
C TYR A 300 -6.97 -14.46 2.90
N PHE A 301 -6.05 -14.27 3.83
CA PHE A 301 -5.07 -15.28 4.21
C PHE A 301 -4.96 -15.46 5.71
N VAL A 302 -4.56 -16.66 6.12
CA VAL A 302 -4.21 -17.02 7.50
C VAL A 302 -2.86 -17.70 7.47
N LYS A 303 -2.00 -17.35 8.42
CA LYS A 303 -0.74 -18.04 8.71
C LYS A 303 -1.07 -19.25 9.58
N ASN A 304 -0.68 -20.45 9.13
CA ASN A 304 -0.88 -21.71 9.83
C ASN A 304 0.17 -21.94 10.91
#